data_95f3ad21302ddd506f803fdc2f26068d
#
_entry.id   95f3ad21302ddd506f803fdc2f26068d
#
_cell.length_a   1.000
_cell.length_b   1.000
_cell.length_c   1.000
_cell.angle_alpha   90.00
_cell.angle_beta   90.00
_cell.angle_gamma   90.00
#
_symmetry.space_group_name_H-M   'P 1'
#
loop_
_entity.id
_entity.type
_entity.pdbx_description
1 polymer ?
#
loop_
_entity_poly.entity_id
_entity_poly.type
_entity_poly.pdbx_seq_one_letter_code
_entity_poly.pdbx_strand_id
1 'polypeptide(L)'
;SWMAKQMYTKAGGWWNGDTVELVSIQPKERAERTLELIGSRRKVRQAAEQAFEQGERGWAAELARMLVVTDPNDDQAKQMLARILRTIAYDSNTANLRHYLLTEALVMEGKADLESMPIDVANPRFLAANPDSVMFRAKGTRLDPVSSAGGELVGGFTISDTGEEHTLIIRRGVIEWKAGRPEKADIRVAFDRETWLLIAGGQLRWLDAEEK
;
A
#
# COMPACT_ATOMS: atom_id res chain seq x y z
N SER A 1 23.08 -5.10 5.65
CA SER A 1 22.56 -6.01 4.61
C SER A 1 21.05 -6.13 4.71
N TRP A 2 20.38 -6.59 3.61
CA TRP A 2 18.94 -6.86 3.58
C TRP A 2 18.48 -7.81 4.68
N MET A 3 19.20 -8.92 4.88
CA MET A 3 18.88 -9.89 5.91
C MET A 3 18.89 -9.29 7.33
N ALA A 4 19.89 -8.47 7.65
CA ALA A 4 19.96 -7.81 8.94
C ALA A 4 18.75 -6.89 9.18
N LYS A 5 18.33 -6.11 8.17
CA LYS A 5 17.12 -5.28 8.23
C LYS A 5 15.86 -6.12 8.47
N GLN A 6 15.70 -7.26 7.78
CA GLN A 6 14.57 -8.16 7.97
C GLN A 6 14.52 -8.78 9.37
N MET A 7 15.66 -9.23 9.87
CA MET A 7 15.76 -9.79 11.23
C MET A 7 15.44 -8.73 12.29
N TYR A 8 15.98 -7.52 12.13
CA TYR A 8 15.71 -6.42 13.04
C TYR A 8 14.22 -6.02 13.05
N THR A 9 13.62 -5.88 11.87
CA THR A 9 12.19 -5.53 11.74
C THR A 9 11.29 -6.60 12.33
N LYS A 10 11.66 -7.88 12.18
CA LYS A 10 10.91 -9.01 12.76
C LYS A 10 10.98 -9.05 14.29
N ALA A 11 12.12 -8.70 14.87
CA ALA A 11 12.35 -8.76 16.30
C ALA A 11 11.95 -7.47 17.02
N GLY A 12 12.23 -6.31 16.42
CA GLY A 12 12.06 -4.98 17.02
C GLY A 12 10.92 -4.14 16.44
N GLY A 13 10.20 -4.63 15.42
CA GLY A 13 9.17 -3.88 14.71
C GLY A 13 9.74 -3.03 13.57
N TRP A 14 8.93 -2.15 13.02
CA TRP A 14 9.26 -1.34 11.84
C TRP A 14 10.20 -0.16 12.13
N TRP A 15 10.25 0.31 13.37
CA TRP A 15 11.02 1.49 13.74
C TRP A 15 12.52 1.17 13.89
N ASN A 16 13.34 1.94 13.19
CA ASN A 16 14.80 1.77 13.16
C ASN A 16 15.57 2.56 14.24
N GLY A 17 14.87 3.27 15.14
CA GLY A 17 15.46 4.10 16.18
C GLY A 17 15.60 5.58 15.82
N ASP A 18 15.35 5.98 14.58
CA ASP A 18 15.35 7.38 14.17
C ASP A 18 14.01 8.05 14.49
N THR A 19 14.02 8.95 15.49
CA THR A 19 12.82 9.68 15.92
C THR A 19 12.30 10.66 14.87
N VAL A 20 13.13 11.12 13.94
CA VAL A 20 12.71 12.02 12.85
C VAL A 20 11.83 11.27 11.86
N GLU A 21 12.02 9.96 11.67
CA GLU A 21 11.13 9.17 10.81
C GLU A 21 9.69 9.06 11.35
N LEU A 22 9.46 9.23 12.65
CA LEU A 22 8.12 9.24 13.23
C LEU A 22 7.29 10.47 12.81
N VAL A 23 7.95 11.54 12.43
CA VAL A 23 7.35 12.82 12.00
C VAL A 23 7.73 13.18 10.57
N SER A 24 8.19 12.21 9.80
CA SER A 24 8.66 12.45 8.43
C SER A 24 7.54 12.87 7.50
N ILE A 25 7.82 13.82 6.62
CA ILE A 25 6.91 14.24 5.54
C ILE A 25 6.84 13.16 4.46
N GLN A 26 5.79 13.24 3.63
CA GLN A 26 5.59 12.28 2.54
C GLN A 26 6.79 12.24 1.57
N PRO A 27 7.13 11.07 1.00
CA PRO A 27 8.29 10.94 0.11
C PRO A 27 8.28 11.90 -1.08
N LYS A 28 7.11 12.17 -1.65
CA LYS A 28 6.96 13.13 -2.76
C LYS A 28 7.31 14.54 -2.32
N GLU A 29 6.73 15.01 -1.22
CA GLU A 29 7.00 16.33 -0.67
C GLU A 29 8.48 16.51 -0.30
N ARG A 30 9.09 15.47 0.29
CA ARG A 30 10.54 15.47 0.58
C ARG A 30 11.37 15.63 -0.70
N ALA A 31 11.02 14.89 -1.75
CA ALA A 31 11.71 14.95 -3.03
C ALA A 31 11.57 16.34 -3.68
N GLU A 32 10.36 16.92 -3.67
CA GLU A 32 10.09 18.27 -4.19
C GLU A 32 10.93 19.33 -3.47
N ARG A 33 10.89 19.34 -2.14
CA ARG A 33 11.68 20.29 -1.33
C ARG A 33 13.19 20.11 -1.53
N THR A 34 13.65 18.87 -1.66
CA THR A 34 15.07 18.58 -1.91
C THR A 34 15.50 19.08 -3.29
N LEU A 35 14.68 18.86 -4.33
CA LEU A 35 14.94 19.40 -5.66
C LEU A 35 14.98 20.93 -5.68
N GLU A 36 14.09 21.57 -4.94
CA GLU A 36 14.05 23.02 -4.79
C GLU A 36 15.36 23.55 -4.16
N LEU A 37 15.86 22.90 -3.10
CA LEU A 37 17.14 23.24 -2.48
C LEU A 37 18.33 23.04 -3.44
N ILE A 38 18.33 21.99 -4.27
CA ILE A 38 19.37 21.75 -5.27
C ILE A 38 19.25 22.71 -6.46
N GLY A 39 18.04 23.18 -6.76
CA GLY A 39 17.71 24.17 -7.76
C GLY A 39 17.71 23.65 -9.21
N SER A 40 17.97 22.36 -9.48
CA SER A 40 17.98 21.83 -10.86
C SER A 40 17.82 20.31 -10.94
N ARG A 41 16.76 19.84 -11.62
CA ARG A 41 16.56 18.42 -11.97
C ARG A 41 17.73 17.89 -12.81
N ARG A 42 18.28 18.71 -13.73
CA ARG A 42 19.43 18.32 -14.54
C ARG A 42 20.65 18.00 -13.71
N LYS A 43 20.95 18.80 -12.66
CA LYS A 43 22.05 18.50 -11.75
C LYS A 43 21.85 17.18 -11.02
N VAL A 44 20.63 16.89 -10.56
CA VAL A 44 20.32 15.62 -9.89
C VAL A 44 20.51 14.43 -10.85
N ARG A 45 20.07 14.55 -12.11
CA ARG A 45 20.28 13.50 -13.12
C ARG A 45 21.76 13.25 -13.39
N GLN A 46 22.55 14.30 -13.57
CA GLN A 46 24.01 14.19 -13.75
C GLN A 46 24.67 13.54 -12.53
N ALA A 47 24.29 13.93 -11.33
CA ALA A 47 24.80 13.32 -10.10
C ALA A 47 24.42 11.84 -9.97
N ALA A 48 23.20 11.46 -10.39
CA ALA A 48 22.76 10.06 -10.41
C ALA A 48 23.60 9.21 -11.39
N GLU A 49 23.86 9.71 -12.61
CA GLU A 49 24.74 9.04 -13.57
C GLU A 49 26.16 8.90 -13.03
N GLN A 50 26.73 9.97 -12.51
CA GLN A 50 28.07 9.96 -11.94
C GLN A 50 28.20 8.97 -10.78
N ALA A 51 27.22 8.97 -9.85
CA ALA A 51 27.18 8.01 -8.74
C ALA A 51 27.11 6.56 -9.25
N PHE A 52 26.30 6.32 -10.30
CA PHE A 52 26.19 5.02 -10.91
C PHE A 52 27.51 4.55 -11.53
N GLU A 53 28.20 5.42 -12.26
CA GLU A 53 29.52 5.13 -12.85
C GLU A 53 30.60 4.88 -11.79
N GLN A 54 30.52 5.54 -10.64
CA GLN A 54 31.42 5.35 -9.49
C GLN A 54 31.08 4.10 -8.66
N GLY A 55 30.01 3.38 -9.02
CA GLY A 55 29.58 2.20 -8.28
C GLY A 55 28.75 2.49 -7.02
N GLU A 56 28.40 3.73 -6.76
CA GLU A 56 27.55 4.18 -5.64
C GLU A 56 26.07 3.95 -5.97
N ARG A 57 25.72 2.70 -6.25
CA ARG A 57 24.42 2.33 -6.82
C ARG A 57 23.22 2.69 -5.94
N GLY A 58 23.37 2.62 -4.62
CA GLY A 58 22.33 3.02 -3.67
C GLY A 58 22.01 4.52 -3.79
N TRP A 59 23.05 5.34 -3.79
CA TRP A 59 22.91 6.78 -3.95
C TRP A 59 22.36 7.16 -5.33
N ALA A 60 22.84 6.54 -6.38
CA ALA A 60 22.30 6.70 -7.73
C ALA A 60 20.79 6.40 -7.79
N ALA A 61 20.35 5.30 -7.13
CA ALA A 61 18.94 4.94 -7.06
C ALA A 61 18.09 5.98 -6.30
N GLU A 62 18.58 6.51 -5.19
CA GLU A 62 17.90 7.56 -4.42
C GLU A 62 17.71 8.83 -5.26
N LEU A 63 18.75 9.29 -5.96
CA LEU A 63 18.67 10.44 -6.84
C LEU A 63 17.72 10.23 -8.02
N ALA A 64 17.79 9.07 -8.69
CA ALA A 64 16.89 8.74 -9.79
C ALA A 64 15.44 8.60 -9.31
N ARG A 65 15.22 8.03 -8.12
CA ARG A 65 13.90 7.95 -7.48
C ARG A 65 13.30 9.33 -7.24
N MET A 66 14.09 10.27 -6.75
CA MET A 66 13.65 11.65 -6.54
C MET A 66 13.09 12.28 -7.82
N LEU A 67 13.74 12.04 -8.96
CA LEU A 67 13.27 12.53 -10.26
C LEU A 67 11.94 11.89 -10.67
N VAL A 68 11.79 10.58 -10.51
CA VAL A 68 10.57 9.85 -10.87
C VAL A 68 9.39 10.25 -9.99
N VAL A 69 9.60 10.38 -8.68
CA VAL A 69 8.52 10.70 -7.72
C VAL A 69 7.98 12.11 -7.93
N THR A 70 8.83 13.05 -8.35
CA THR A 70 8.43 14.45 -8.59
C THR A 70 7.87 14.69 -9.99
N ASP A 71 8.16 13.80 -10.93
CA ASP A 71 7.58 13.81 -12.28
C ASP A 71 7.43 12.37 -12.78
N PRO A 72 6.26 11.76 -12.56
CA PRO A 72 5.98 10.40 -13.00
C PRO A 72 5.94 10.22 -14.52
N ASN A 73 5.99 11.29 -15.31
CA ASN A 73 6.01 11.26 -16.77
C ASN A 73 7.43 11.43 -17.35
N ASP A 74 8.44 11.58 -16.50
CA ASP A 74 9.86 11.65 -16.94
C ASP A 74 10.38 10.26 -17.33
N ASP A 75 10.20 9.87 -18.59
CA ASP A 75 10.62 8.56 -19.09
C ASP A 75 12.12 8.33 -19.01
N GLN A 76 12.92 9.40 -19.12
CA GLN A 76 14.38 9.29 -18.96
C GLN A 76 14.75 8.94 -17.52
N ALA A 77 14.09 9.55 -16.54
CA ALA A 77 14.30 9.23 -15.13
C ALA A 77 13.84 7.81 -14.80
N LYS A 78 12.70 7.35 -15.35
CA LYS A 78 12.21 5.96 -15.20
C LYS A 78 13.21 4.96 -15.76
N GLN A 79 13.69 5.17 -16.98
CA GLN A 79 14.67 4.29 -17.61
C GLN A 79 15.99 4.24 -16.84
N MET A 80 16.47 5.39 -16.35
CA MET A 80 17.64 5.47 -15.49
C MET A 80 17.45 4.65 -14.22
N LEU A 81 16.34 4.86 -13.50
CA LEU A 81 16.04 4.12 -12.29
C LEU A 81 15.94 2.62 -12.56
N ALA A 82 15.23 2.20 -13.62
CA ALA A 82 15.12 0.80 -14.00
C ALA A 82 16.48 0.15 -14.26
N ARG A 83 17.39 0.83 -14.97
CA ARG A 83 18.76 0.37 -15.22
C ARG A 83 19.54 0.18 -13.91
N ILE A 84 19.49 1.16 -13.02
CA ILE A 84 20.17 1.11 -11.72
C ILE A 84 19.63 -0.05 -10.88
N LEU A 85 18.31 -0.19 -10.76
CA LEU A 85 17.66 -1.25 -9.99
C LEU A 85 18.01 -2.64 -10.53
N ARG A 86 18.06 -2.83 -11.86
CA ARG A 86 18.49 -4.10 -12.49
C ARG A 86 19.92 -4.45 -12.13
N THR A 87 20.82 -3.46 -12.18
CA THR A 87 22.22 -3.70 -11.83
C THR A 87 22.34 -4.15 -10.38
N ILE A 88 21.65 -3.50 -9.45
CA ILE A 88 21.64 -3.90 -8.03
C ILE A 88 21.03 -5.31 -7.88
N ALA A 89 19.97 -5.60 -8.62
CA ALA A 89 19.28 -6.88 -8.56
C ALA A 89 20.16 -8.04 -8.99
N TYR A 90 20.90 -7.88 -10.09
CA TYR A 90 21.76 -8.94 -10.61
C TYR A 90 22.96 -9.22 -9.70
N ASP A 91 23.43 -8.23 -8.96
CA ASP A 91 24.49 -8.41 -7.97
C ASP A 91 23.97 -8.90 -6.62
N SER A 92 22.64 -9.01 -6.44
CA SER A 92 22.04 -9.45 -5.18
C SER A 92 22.01 -10.97 -5.08
N ASN A 93 22.52 -11.50 -3.96
CA ASN A 93 22.43 -12.92 -3.60
C ASN A 93 21.07 -13.28 -2.92
N THR A 94 20.22 -12.30 -2.65
CA THR A 94 18.95 -12.48 -1.93
C THR A 94 17.80 -12.47 -2.94
N ALA A 95 17.12 -13.62 -3.11
CA ALA A 95 16.04 -13.78 -4.07
C ALA A 95 14.92 -12.72 -3.87
N ASN A 96 14.47 -12.49 -2.64
CA ASN A 96 13.42 -11.51 -2.37
C ASN A 96 13.83 -10.09 -2.78
N LEU A 97 15.03 -9.64 -2.38
CA LEU A 97 15.50 -8.32 -2.80
C LEU A 97 15.61 -8.20 -4.31
N ARG A 98 16.18 -9.23 -4.96
CA ARG A 98 16.26 -9.29 -6.42
C ARG A 98 14.89 -9.14 -7.07
N HIS A 99 13.89 -9.87 -6.61
CA HIS A 99 12.54 -9.82 -7.16
C HIS A 99 11.90 -8.44 -6.98
N TYR A 100 12.00 -7.81 -5.80
CA TYR A 100 11.48 -6.45 -5.59
C TYR A 100 12.09 -5.46 -6.59
N LEU A 101 13.42 -5.48 -6.73
CA LEU A 101 14.13 -4.55 -7.62
C LEU A 101 13.80 -4.79 -9.09
N LEU A 102 13.72 -6.06 -9.55
CA LEU A 102 13.36 -6.40 -10.92
C LEU A 102 11.91 -6.06 -11.23
N THR A 103 10.98 -6.33 -10.31
CA THR A 103 9.57 -5.99 -10.49
C THR A 103 9.40 -4.48 -10.63
N GLU A 104 10.05 -3.70 -9.79
CA GLU A 104 9.99 -2.26 -9.89
C GLU A 104 10.62 -1.73 -11.19
N ALA A 105 11.73 -2.33 -11.63
CA ALA A 105 12.33 -1.98 -12.93
C ALA A 105 11.35 -2.25 -14.09
N LEU A 106 10.59 -3.36 -14.04
CA LEU A 106 9.56 -3.65 -15.05
C LEU A 106 8.41 -2.64 -15.02
N VAL A 107 7.99 -2.19 -13.85
CA VAL A 107 6.98 -1.12 -13.71
C VAL A 107 7.49 0.18 -14.32
N MET A 108 8.73 0.57 -14.02
CA MET A 108 9.33 1.78 -14.59
C MET A 108 9.45 1.73 -16.12
N GLU A 109 9.63 0.54 -16.69
CA GLU A 109 9.69 0.30 -18.13
C GLU A 109 8.29 0.16 -18.78
N GLY A 110 7.21 0.21 -18.00
CA GLY A 110 5.84 -0.01 -18.49
C GLY A 110 5.55 -1.46 -18.91
N LYS A 111 6.37 -2.42 -18.47
CA LYS A 111 6.23 -3.85 -18.78
C LYS A 111 5.44 -4.63 -17.73
N ALA A 112 5.19 -4.04 -16.58
CA ALA A 112 4.34 -4.58 -15.53
C ALA A 112 3.47 -3.46 -14.98
N ASP A 113 2.19 -3.79 -14.76
CA ASP A 113 1.24 -2.92 -14.07
C ASP A 113 0.77 -3.64 -12.80
N LEU A 114 1.26 -3.19 -11.65
CA LEU A 114 0.92 -3.81 -10.36
C LEU A 114 -0.51 -3.43 -9.90
N GLU A 115 -1.07 -2.33 -10.40
CA GLU A 115 -2.44 -1.92 -10.05
C GLU A 115 -3.47 -2.80 -10.76
N SER A 116 -3.15 -3.28 -11.97
CA SER A 116 -3.99 -4.21 -12.72
C SER A 116 -3.78 -5.67 -12.33
N MET A 117 -2.73 -5.99 -11.57
CA MET A 117 -2.52 -7.36 -11.10
C MET A 117 -3.61 -7.71 -10.07
N PRO A 118 -4.41 -8.75 -10.32
CA PRO A 118 -5.36 -9.21 -9.33
C PRO A 118 -4.56 -9.67 -8.10
N ILE A 119 -4.58 -8.84 -7.06
CA ILE A 119 -4.16 -9.35 -5.74
C ILE A 119 -5.23 -10.35 -5.37
N ASP A 120 -4.88 -11.62 -5.40
CA ASP A 120 -5.80 -12.76 -5.26
C ASP A 120 -6.46 -12.88 -3.86
N VAL A 121 -6.27 -11.86 -3.02
CA VAL A 121 -7.01 -11.70 -1.75
C VAL A 121 -8.52 -11.46 -1.96
N ALA A 122 -8.93 -11.10 -3.17
CA ALA A 122 -10.34 -10.98 -3.57
C ALA A 122 -10.88 -12.28 -4.21
N ASN A 123 -10.05 -13.34 -4.33
CA ASN A 123 -10.47 -14.62 -4.83
C ASN A 123 -11.57 -15.19 -3.94
N PRO A 124 -12.77 -15.54 -4.50
CA PRO A 124 -13.89 -16.06 -3.72
C PRO A 124 -13.52 -17.28 -2.86
N ARG A 125 -12.63 -18.16 -3.35
CA ARG A 125 -12.18 -19.34 -2.58
C ARG A 125 -11.35 -18.94 -1.36
N PHE A 126 -10.48 -17.94 -1.51
CA PHE A 126 -9.69 -17.42 -0.40
C PHE A 126 -10.59 -16.73 0.63
N LEU A 127 -11.54 -15.91 0.18
CA LEU A 127 -12.49 -15.23 1.05
C LEU A 127 -13.38 -16.26 1.79
N ALA A 128 -13.91 -17.25 1.09
CA ALA A 128 -14.75 -18.29 1.68
C ALA A 128 -14.03 -19.17 2.72
N ALA A 129 -12.71 -19.32 2.58
CA ALA A 129 -11.89 -20.09 3.52
C ALA A 129 -11.49 -19.31 4.79
N ASN A 130 -11.76 -18.01 4.83
CA ASN A 130 -11.44 -17.17 5.98
C ASN A 130 -12.69 -16.83 6.81
N PRO A 131 -12.55 -16.62 8.14
CA PRO A 131 -13.62 -16.11 8.97
C PRO A 131 -14.09 -14.74 8.51
N ASP A 132 -15.40 -14.49 8.56
CA ASP A 132 -16.00 -13.22 8.12
C ASP A 132 -15.43 -12.02 8.91
N SER A 133 -15.09 -12.23 10.19
CA SER A 133 -14.42 -11.23 11.04
C SER A 133 -13.10 -10.70 10.46
N VAL A 134 -12.34 -11.52 9.73
CA VAL A 134 -11.09 -11.09 9.07
C VAL A 134 -11.39 -10.09 7.96
N MET A 135 -12.42 -10.36 7.18
CA MET A 135 -12.85 -9.48 6.08
C MET A 135 -13.42 -8.16 6.61
N PHE A 136 -14.21 -8.18 7.69
CA PHE A 136 -14.71 -6.96 8.34
C PHE A 136 -13.56 -6.09 8.87
N ARG A 137 -12.56 -6.69 9.52
CA ARG A 137 -11.36 -5.97 9.98
C ARG A 137 -10.56 -5.35 8.83
N ALA A 138 -10.46 -6.05 7.70
CA ALA A 138 -9.75 -5.57 6.53
C ALA A 138 -10.38 -4.30 5.90
N LYS A 139 -11.67 -4.01 6.17
CA LYS A 139 -12.31 -2.77 5.70
C LYS A 139 -11.62 -1.51 6.23
N GLY A 140 -10.97 -1.59 7.40
CA GLY A 140 -10.18 -0.48 7.95
C GLY A 140 -9.07 0.00 7.02
N THR A 141 -8.53 -0.86 6.19
CA THR A 141 -7.46 -0.51 5.24
C THR A 141 -7.96 0.23 4.00
N ARG A 142 -9.27 0.30 3.78
CA ARG A 142 -9.90 0.93 2.60
C ARG A 142 -10.68 2.20 2.95
N LEU A 143 -10.71 2.58 4.22
CA LEU A 143 -11.34 3.83 4.63
C LEU A 143 -10.47 5.01 4.20
N ASP A 144 -11.07 6.01 3.57
CA ASP A 144 -10.41 7.30 3.37
C ASP A 144 -10.43 8.07 4.71
N PRO A 145 -9.26 8.27 5.35
CA PRO A 145 -9.20 8.90 6.65
C PRO A 145 -9.56 10.39 6.62
N VAL A 146 -9.37 11.05 5.48
CA VAL A 146 -9.65 12.48 5.34
C VAL A 146 -11.15 12.73 5.27
N SER A 147 -11.86 12.02 4.39
CA SER A 147 -13.31 12.16 4.23
C SER A 147 -14.10 11.69 5.45
N SER A 148 -13.55 10.76 6.23
CA SER A 148 -14.19 10.19 7.43
C SER A 148 -13.75 10.83 8.76
N ALA A 149 -12.83 11.81 8.73
CA ALA A 149 -12.26 12.40 9.94
C ALA A 149 -13.29 13.13 10.83
N GLY A 150 -14.30 13.78 10.22
CA GLY A 150 -15.31 14.59 10.91
C GLY A 150 -16.59 13.84 11.28
N GLY A 151 -16.70 12.55 10.91
CA GLY A 151 -17.89 11.75 11.12
C GLY A 151 -17.75 10.69 12.21
N GLU A 152 -18.88 10.31 12.79
CA GLU A 152 -19.02 9.10 13.59
C GLU A 152 -20.22 8.31 13.06
N LEU A 153 -20.03 7.02 12.80
CA LEU A 153 -21.06 6.14 12.26
C LEU A 153 -20.90 4.74 12.86
N VAL A 154 -22.01 4.18 13.32
CA VAL A 154 -22.08 2.81 13.82
C VAL A 154 -22.95 1.97 12.90
N GLY A 155 -22.32 0.99 12.26
CA GLY A 155 -22.99 0.00 11.41
C GLY A 155 -23.11 -1.35 12.10
N GLY A 156 -24.32 -1.91 12.11
CA GLY A 156 -24.60 -3.29 12.52
C GLY A 156 -24.82 -4.18 11.29
N PHE A 157 -24.12 -5.29 11.21
CA PHE A 157 -24.16 -6.22 10.08
C PHE A 157 -24.51 -7.63 10.56
N THR A 158 -25.47 -8.28 9.89
CA THR A 158 -25.88 -9.65 10.19
C THR A 158 -25.67 -10.53 8.96
N ILE A 159 -24.94 -11.61 9.11
CA ILE A 159 -24.87 -12.66 8.10
C ILE A 159 -26.04 -13.62 8.34
N SER A 160 -27.08 -13.53 7.54
CA SER A 160 -28.38 -14.12 7.83
C SER A 160 -28.39 -15.65 7.85
N ASP A 161 -27.56 -16.30 7.06
CA ASP A 161 -27.46 -17.75 6.94
C ASP A 161 -26.54 -18.38 8.00
N THR A 162 -25.57 -17.64 8.53
CA THR A 162 -24.70 -18.11 9.61
C THR A 162 -25.12 -17.61 10.99
N GLY A 163 -25.91 -16.54 11.03
CA GLY A 163 -26.32 -15.86 12.28
C GLY A 163 -25.20 -15.02 12.90
N GLU A 164 -24.06 -14.88 12.22
CA GLU A 164 -22.97 -14.03 12.72
C GLU A 164 -23.34 -12.55 12.69
N GLU A 165 -23.00 -11.85 13.76
CA GLU A 165 -23.23 -10.42 13.89
C GLU A 165 -21.94 -9.67 14.08
N HIS A 166 -21.81 -8.53 13.39
CA HIS A 166 -20.62 -7.69 13.37
C HIS A 166 -20.99 -6.23 13.52
N THR A 167 -20.14 -5.49 14.21
CA THR A 167 -20.24 -4.04 14.36
C THR A 167 -19.04 -3.37 13.76
N LEU A 168 -19.24 -2.35 12.92
CA LEU A 168 -18.20 -1.42 12.48
C LEU A 168 -18.49 -0.04 13.06
N ILE A 169 -17.49 0.56 13.71
CA ILE A 169 -17.55 1.91 14.24
C ILE A 169 -16.55 2.75 13.49
N ILE A 170 -17.03 3.72 12.72
CA ILE A 170 -16.19 4.71 12.03
C ILE A 170 -16.15 5.95 12.91
N ARG A 171 -14.94 6.39 13.27
CA ARG A 171 -14.73 7.63 14.01
C ARG A 171 -13.33 8.17 13.79
N ARG A 172 -13.22 9.48 13.64
CA ARG A 172 -11.93 10.18 13.51
C ARG A 172 -11.01 9.56 12.44
N GLY A 173 -11.58 9.13 11.31
CA GLY A 173 -10.82 8.55 10.20
C GLY A 173 -10.36 7.09 10.40
N VAL A 174 -10.87 6.39 11.41
CA VAL A 174 -10.56 4.96 11.65
C VAL A 174 -11.83 4.12 11.71
N ILE A 175 -11.71 2.83 11.35
CA ILE A 175 -12.74 1.82 11.58
C ILE A 175 -12.28 0.92 12.73
N GLU A 176 -13.15 0.76 13.72
CA GLU A 176 -13.06 -0.25 14.75
C GLU A 176 -14.08 -1.36 14.47
N TRP A 177 -13.64 -2.61 14.47
CA TRP A 177 -14.52 -3.78 14.38
C TRP A 177 -14.78 -4.38 15.76
N LYS A 178 -16.03 -4.78 16.02
CA LYS A 178 -16.41 -5.58 17.18
C LYS A 178 -17.28 -6.75 16.75
N ALA A 179 -17.16 -7.88 17.43
CA ALA A 179 -18.09 -8.98 17.30
C ALA A 179 -19.42 -8.64 17.98
N GLY A 180 -20.51 -9.17 17.41
CA GLY A 180 -21.85 -9.02 17.93
C GLY A 180 -22.56 -7.75 17.44
N ARG A 181 -23.84 -7.67 17.85
CA ARG A 181 -24.76 -6.60 17.45
C ARG A 181 -24.55 -5.36 18.31
N PRO A 182 -24.50 -4.14 17.72
CA PRO A 182 -24.46 -2.91 18.51
C PRO A 182 -25.81 -2.62 19.19
N GLU A 183 -25.78 -2.09 20.39
CA GLU A 183 -27.00 -1.65 21.08
C GLU A 183 -27.72 -0.56 20.27
N LYS A 184 -26.96 0.41 19.75
CA LYS A 184 -27.41 1.46 18.85
C LYS A 184 -26.61 1.40 17.57
N ALA A 185 -27.27 1.59 16.44
CA ALA A 185 -26.64 1.67 15.13
C ALA A 185 -27.34 2.70 14.28
N ASP A 186 -26.55 3.45 13.51
CA ASP A 186 -27.04 4.40 12.51
C ASP A 186 -27.58 3.67 11.29
N ILE A 187 -26.94 2.56 10.95
CA ILE A 187 -27.37 1.66 9.86
C ILE A 187 -27.38 0.21 10.35
N ARG A 188 -28.31 -0.58 9.81
CA ARG A 188 -28.36 -2.03 10.01
C ARG A 188 -28.56 -2.70 8.66
N VAL A 189 -27.69 -3.66 8.36
CA VAL A 189 -27.72 -4.40 7.10
C VAL A 189 -27.69 -5.89 7.40
N ALA A 190 -28.53 -6.66 6.70
CA ALA A 190 -28.52 -8.11 6.75
C ALA A 190 -28.36 -8.63 5.31
N PHE A 191 -27.49 -9.60 5.12
CA PHE A 191 -27.24 -10.26 3.84
C PHE A 191 -26.80 -11.70 4.12
N ASP A 192 -26.92 -12.55 3.13
CA ASP A 192 -26.35 -13.90 3.20
C ASP A 192 -24.82 -13.86 3.00
N ARG A 193 -24.16 -14.96 3.33
CA ARG A 193 -22.73 -15.06 3.24
C ARG A 193 -22.20 -14.94 1.80
N GLU A 194 -22.96 -15.41 0.82
CA GLU A 194 -22.58 -15.30 -0.59
C GLU A 194 -22.52 -13.83 -1.02
N THR A 195 -23.56 -13.07 -0.73
CA THR A 195 -23.62 -11.60 -0.96
C THR A 195 -22.47 -10.88 -0.25
N TRP A 196 -22.20 -11.25 1.02
CA TRP A 196 -21.07 -10.69 1.76
C TRP A 196 -19.73 -10.95 1.07
N LEU A 197 -19.48 -12.16 0.58
CA LEU A 197 -18.24 -12.49 -0.13
C LEU A 197 -18.06 -11.67 -1.40
N LEU A 198 -19.13 -11.40 -2.14
CA LEU A 198 -19.09 -10.51 -3.32
C LEU A 198 -18.74 -9.07 -2.94
N ILE A 199 -19.33 -8.56 -1.86
CA ILE A 199 -19.02 -7.22 -1.34
C ILE A 199 -17.58 -7.15 -0.80
N ALA A 200 -17.16 -8.17 -0.06
CA ALA A 200 -15.80 -8.24 0.48
C ALA A 200 -14.75 -8.30 -0.62
N GLY A 201 -15.03 -9.02 -1.71
CA GLY A 201 -14.20 -9.14 -2.90
C GLY A 201 -14.25 -7.93 -3.84
N GLY A 202 -15.16 -6.98 -3.62
CA GLY A 202 -15.33 -5.81 -4.49
C GLY A 202 -16.06 -6.10 -5.80
N GLN A 203 -16.72 -7.25 -5.90
CA GLN A 203 -17.53 -7.64 -7.08
C GLN A 203 -18.95 -7.06 -7.01
N LEU A 204 -19.41 -6.68 -5.81
CA LEU A 204 -20.68 -6.04 -5.57
C LEU A 204 -20.45 -4.79 -4.67
N ARG A 205 -21.07 -3.67 -5.04
CA ARG A 205 -21.05 -2.47 -4.18
C ARG A 205 -22.16 -2.57 -3.14
N TRP A 206 -21.95 -1.99 -1.97
CA TRP A 206 -22.93 -1.96 -0.89
C TRP A 206 -24.30 -1.48 -1.33
N LEU A 207 -24.35 -0.42 -2.16
CA LEU A 207 -25.59 0.19 -2.64
C LEU A 207 -26.36 -0.69 -3.62
N ASP A 208 -25.67 -1.58 -4.34
CA ASP A 208 -26.28 -2.46 -5.34
C ASP A 208 -26.77 -3.77 -4.70
N ALA A 209 -26.48 -3.99 -3.42
CA ALA A 209 -26.93 -5.19 -2.68
C ALA A 209 -28.38 -5.09 -2.16
N GLU A 210 -28.96 -3.89 -2.13
CA GLU A 210 -30.36 -3.66 -1.68
C GLU A 210 -31.41 -4.09 -2.72
N GLU A 211 -31.01 -4.34 -3.98
CA GLU A 211 -31.90 -4.70 -5.09
C GLU A 211 -32.02 -6.23 -5.32
N LYS A 212 -31.42 -7.06 -4.47
CA LYS A 212 -31.49 -8.52 -4.55
C LYS A 212 -32.16 -9.12 -3.32
#